data_677c84c01341799fde64b40dcd37b8f2
#
_entry.id   677c84c01341799fde64b40dcd37b8f2
#
_cell.length_a   1.000
_cell.length_b   1.000
_cell.length_c   1.000
_cell.angle_alpha   90.00
_cell.angle_beta   90.00
_cell.angle_gamma   90.00
#
_symmetry.space_group_name_H-M   'P 1'
#
loop_
_entity.id
_entity.type
_entity.pdbx_description
1 polymer ?
#
loop_
_entity_poly.entity_id
_entity_poly.type
_entity_poly.pdbx_seq_one_letter_code
_entity_poly.pdbx_strand_id
1 'polypeptide(L)'
;MPSRQMGPLGGEGPTPSASIKGPWGPVRISVQSVITMAGLASLLLLGAAVCAAQPRGRILGGQEAEAHARPYMASVQVDGRHLCGGVLLSAQWVLSAAHCLEEAEGKVQVLLGAHSLSQPEPSKRLYNVSRAVPHPDSGPDTIDHDLLLLQLPEPAALGPAVRPLPLQREDRDVAPGTLCDVAGWGVVSHAGRRPDRLQHVRLKVVDRATCNLRPHHDGAVTKQMMCAESNRRDSCKGDSGGPLVCGGVVEGVVTSGSRVCGNFKKPGIYTRVASYAAWIDSVLRKGAAA
;
A
#
# COMPACT_ATOMS: atom_id res chain seq x y z
N MET A 1 22.34 56.24 30.55
CA MET A 1 21.97 57.64 30.82
C MET A 1 21.30 58.22 29.63
N PRO A 2 20.21 59.03 29.67
CA PRO A 2 19.14 59.09 30.67
C PRO A 2 17.77 58.75 30.00
N SER A 3 16.79 58.10 30.64
CA SER A 3 15.70 58.58 31.51
C SER A 3 14.79 59.72 31.00
N ARG A 4 13.50 59.44 30.93
CA ARG A 4 12.32 60.26 31.34
C ARG A 4 11.08 59.46 30.88
N GLN A 5 10.27 58.94 31.69
CA GLN A 5 9.30 59.30 32.74
C GLN A 5 8.17 60.28 32.31
N MET A 6 7.00 59.92 32.82
CA MET A 6 5.73 60.63 33.05
C MET A 6 4.69 60.52 31.91
N GLY A 7 3.45 60.22 32.13
CA GLY A 7 2.56 60.13 33.30
C GLY A 7 1.16 60.68 32.89
N PRO A 8 0.10 60.46 33.63
CA PRO A 8 -1.23 60.13 33.11
C PRO A 8 -2.23 61.34 33.20
N LEU A 9 -3.44 61.19 32.62
CA LEU A 9 -4.68 61.95 32.92
C LEU A 9 -5.78 61.35 32.02
N GLY A 10 -6.92 60.84 32.41
CA GLY A 10 -7.90 61.42 33.29
C GLY A 10 -9.05 62.06 32.48
N GLY A 11 -10.24 61.48 32.49
CA GLY A 11 -11.39 62.09 31.85
C GLY A 11 -12.65 61.23 31.91
N GLU A 12 -13.35 61.32 33.00
CA GLU A 12 -14.76 60.86 33.16
C GLU A 12 -15.74 61.81 32.47
N GLY A 13 -16.93 61.27 32.14
CA GLY A 13 -18.12 62.11 32.03
C GLY A 13 -19.10 61.67 30.94
N PRO A 14 -20.34 62.06 31.04
CA PRO A 14 -21.41 61.27 31.69
C PRO A 14 -22.51 60.83 30.71
N THR A 15 -23.33 59.87 31.12
CA THR A 15 -24.59 59.42 30.48
C THR A 15 -25.66 60.50 30.45
N PRO A 16 -26.59 60.48 29.51
CA PRO A 16 -27.95 60.93 29.80
C PRO A 16 -28.98 59.79 29.63
N SER A 17 -29.70 59.56 30.68
CA SER A 17 -30.99 58.84 30.78
C SER A 17 -32.08 59.67 30.09
N ALA A 18 -32.85 59.06 29.20
CA ALA A 18 -34.13 59.56 28.75
C ALA A 18 -35.18 58.47 28.92
N SER A 19 -36.06 58.69 29.93
CA SER A 19 -37.24 57.90 30.20
C SER A 19 -38.41 58.47 29.42
N ILE A 20 -39.03 57.68 28.55
CA ILE A 20 -40.32 58.00 27.93
C ILE A 20 -41.33 56.99 28.45
N LYS A 21 -42.28 57.47 29.25
CA LYS A 21 -43.46 56.75 29.74
C LYS A 21 -44.58 56.79 28.68
N GLY A 22 -45.05 55.67 28.20
CA GLY A 22 -46.27 55.49 27.39
C GLY A 22 -47.21 54.48 28.08
N PRO A 23 -48.53 54.54 27.85
CA PRO A 23 -49.55 53.98 28.70
C PRO A 23 -50.02 52.58 28.30
N TRP A 24 -49.13 51.59 28.15
CA TRP A 24 -49.56 50.20 28.04
C TRP A 24 -48.64 49.33 28.90
N GLY A 25 -49.28 48.55 29.82
CA GLY A 25 -48.52 47.73 30.75
C GLY A 25 -47.67 46.65 30.13
N PRO A 26 -46.73 46.09 30.90
CA PRO A 26 -45.76 45.15 30.34
C PRO A 26 -46.36 43.76 30.13
N VAL A 27 -46.46 43.35 28.88
CA VAL A 27 -46.66 41.90 28.54
C VAL A 27 -45.32 41.23 28.76
N ARG A 28 -45.20 40.45 29.82
CA ARG A 28 -44.05 39.55 30.01
C ARG A 28 -44.21 38.36 29.05
N ILE A 29 -43.53 38.39 27.94
CA ILE A 29 -43.28 37.20 27.11
C ILE A 29 -42.06 36.51 27.71
N SER A 30 -42.27 35.32 28.29
CA SER A 30 -41.18 34.50 28.80
C SER A 30 -40.39 33.94 27.63
N VAL A 31 -39.19 34.45 27.44
CA VAL A 31 -38.25 34.02 26.38
C VAL A 31 -37.60 32.66 26.68
N GLN A 32 -38.03 31.97 27.76
CA GLN A 32 -37.39 30.72 28.18
C GLN A 32 -37.86 29.46 27.46
N SER A 33 -38.97 29.50 26.70
CA SER A 33 -39.49 28.29 26.06
C SER A 33 -39.05 28.07 24.59
N VAL A 34 -38.35 29.01 23.98
CA VAL A 34 -37.93 28.91 22.55
C VAL A 34 -36.48 28.43 22.40
N ILE A 35 -35.65 28.53 23.44
CA ILE A 35 -34.24 28.15 23.37
C ILE A 35 -34.02 26.65 23.55
N THR A 36 -34.96 25.92 24.14
CA THR A 36 -34.79 24.48 24.40
C THR A 36 -35.07 23.57 23.20
N MET A 37 -35.90 24.03 22.25
CA MET A 37 -36.21 23.19 21.06
C MET A 37 -35.16 23.33 19.94
N ALA A 38 -34.53 24.48 19.77
CA ALA A 38 -33.48 24.70 18.79
C ALA A 38 -32.15 24.03 19.20
N GLY A 39 -31.87 23.97 20.51
CA GLY A 39 -30.65 23.33 21.05
C GLY A 39 -30.63 21.80 20.91
N LEU A 40 -31.80 21.15 21.07
CA LEU A 40 -31.91 19.69 20.94
C LEU A 40 -31.85 19.22 19.48
N ALA A 41 -32.38 19.99 18.54
CA ALA A 41 -32.30 19.68 17.11
C ALA A 41 -30.85 19.82 16.57
N SER A 42 -30.10 20.82 17.05
CA SER A 42 -28.69 21.00 16.67
C SER A 42 -27.75 19.95 17.29
N LEU A 43 -28.03 19.46 18.50
CA LEU A 43 -27.27 18.38 19.14
C LEU A 43 -27.54 17.01 18.47
N LEU A 44 -28.74 16.77 17.95
CA LEU A 44 -29.06 15.55 17.20
C LEU A 44 -28.46 15.53 15.80
N LEU A 45 -28.27 16.69 15.15
CA LEU A 45 -27.60 16.79 13.85
C LEU A 45 -26.07 16.69 13.96
N LEU A 46 -25.46 17.09 15.07
CA LEU A 46 -24.02 16.89 15.32
C LEU A 46 -23.67 15.45 15.74
N GLY A 47 -24.64 14.71 16.31
CA GLY A 47 -24.41 13.31 16.70
C GLY A 47 -24.45 12.30 15.56
N ALA A 48 -25.04 12.63 14.40
CA ALA A 48 -25.11 11.74 13.24
C ALA A 48 -23.88 11.83 12.31
N ALA A 49 -22.98 12.78 12.51
CA ALA A 49 -21.83 13.02 11.63
C ALA A 49 -20.54 12.31 12.09
N VAL A 50 -20.52 11.52 13.16
CA VAL A 50 -19.29 10.95 13.74
C VAL A 50 -19.18 9.43 13.59
N CYS A 51 -20.04 8.80 12.80
CA CYS A 51 -19.90 7.37 12.49
C CYS A 51 -19.55 7.10 11.02
N ALA A 52 -18.73 7.95 10.41
CA ALA A 52 -17.95 7.55 9.25
C ALA A 52 -16.84 6.66 9.80
N ALA A 53 -17.06 5.36 9.76
CA ALA A 53 -16.02 4.37 10.04
C ALA A 53 -14.82 4.71 9.16
N GLN A 54 -13.75 5.20 9.76
CA GLN A 54 -12.47 5.39 9.07
C GLN A 54 -12.07 4.05 8.46
N PRO A 55 -11.80 3.95 7.17
CA PRO A 55 -11.32 2.71 6.60
C PRO A 55 -10.02 2.35 7.30
N ARG A 56 -10.07 1.30 8.11
CA ARG A 56 -8.91 0.78 8.84
C ARG A 56 -7.90 0.29 7.81
N GLY A 57 -6.80 1.00 7.71
CA GLY A 57 -5.71 0.80 6.77
C GLY A 57 -5.18 -0.63 6.71
N ARG A 58 -4.68 -1.00 5.54
CA ARG A 58 -4.47 -2.38 5.08
C ARG A 58 -3.36 -2.35 4.03
N ILE A 59 -2.49 -3.32 3.92
CA ILE A 59 -1.06 -3.17 3.70
C ILE A 59 -0.63 -2.12 4.71
N LEU A 60 0.37 -2.25 5.47
CA LEU A 60 0.58 -1.31 6.57
C LEU A 60 0.46 0.14 6.07
N GLY A 61 -0.60 0.86 6.50
CA GLY A 61 -0.90 2.22 6.03
C GLY A 61 -1.48 2.38 4.62
N GLY A 62 -1.83 1.28 3.95
CA GLY A 62 -2.51 1.28 2.64
C GLY A 62 -4.03 1.34 2.75
N GLN A 63 -4.69 1.04 1.65
CA GLN A 63 -6.15 0.97 1.54
C GLN A 63 -6.58 -0.21 0.67
N GLU A 64 -7.86 -0.57 0.74
CA GLU A 64 -8.42 -1.57 -0.16
C GLU A 64 -8.29 -1.09 -1.60
N ALA A 65 -7.80 -1.95 -2.48
CA ALA A 65 -7.71 -1.67 -3.89
C ALA A 65 -9.11 -1.63 -4.50
N GLU A 66 -9.29 -0.82 -5.53
CA GLU A 66 -10.45 -0.95 -6.38
C GLU A 66 -10.45 -2.35 -7.02
N ALA A 67 -11.62 -3.02 -7.00
CA ALA A 67 -11.75 -4.38 -7.48
C ALA A 67 -11.30 -4.49 -8.94
N HIS A 68 -10.43 -5.45 -9.22
CA HIS A 68 -9.87 -5.74 -10.56
C HIS A 68 -9.11 -4.59 -11.24
N ALA A 69 -8.84 -3.46 -10.56
CA ALA A 69 -8.03 -2.37 -11.11
C ALA A 69 -6.53 -2.74 -11.27
N ARG A 70 -6.12 -3.88 -10.73
CA ARG A 70 -4.76 -4.45 -10.89
C ARG A 70 -4.84 -5.86 -11.46
N PRO A 71 -5.23 -5.99 -12.74
CA PRO A 71 -5.52 -7.29 -13.37
C PRO A 71 -4.29 -8.19 -13.55
N TYR A 72 -3.10 -7.66 -13.29
CA TYR A 72 -1.83 -8.37 -13.31
C TYR A 72 -1.50 -9.09 -11.99
N MET A 73 -2.23 -8.82 -10.93
CA MET A 73 -1.93 -9.39 -9.62
C MET A 73 -2.22 -10.87 -9.57
N ALA A 74 -1.26 -11.61 -9.03
CA ALA A 74 -1.36 -13.04 -8.78
C ALA A 74 -1.21 -13.31 -7.28
N SER A 75 -1.96 -14.30 -6.78
CA SER A 75 -1.75 -14.87 -5.46
C SER A 75 -1.07 -16.23 -5.64
N VAL A 76 0.20 -16.32 -5.22
CA VAL A 76 0.93 -17.60 -5.14
C VAL A 76 0.47 -18.31 -3.88
N GLN A 77 0.00 -19.53 -4.04
CA GLN A 77 -0.63 -20.32 -3.00
C GLN A 77 0.05 -21.68 -2.85
N VAL A 78 0.02 -22.20 -1.63
CA VAL A 78 0.34 -23.60 -1.34
C VAL A 78 -0.87 -24.24 -0.70
N ASP A 79 -1.36 -25.33 -1.28
CA ASP A 79 -2.58 -26.04 -0.86
C ASP A 79 -3.79 -25.09 -0.66
N GLY A 80 -3.97 -24.15 -1.60
CA GLY A 80 -5.08 -23.19 -1.60
C GLY A 80 -4.92 -22.04 -0.60
N ARG A 81 -3.78 -21.91 0.09
CA ARG A 81 -3.51 -20.83 1.06
C ARG A 81 -2.54 -19.82 0.48
N HIS A 82 -2.91 -18.57 0.53
CA HIS A 82 -2.05 -17.45 0.09
C HIS A 82 -0.75 -17.41 0.88
N LEU A 83 0.35 -17.50 0.15
CA LEU A 83 1.72 -17.43 0.67
C LEU A 83 2.39 -16.12 0.28
N CYS A 84 2.38 -15.80 -1.02
CA CYS A 84 3.06 -14.67 -1.63
C CYS A 84 2.22 -14.00 -2.72
N GLY A 85 2.60 -12.77 -3.07
CA GLY A 85 2.15 -12.10 -4.26
C GLY A 85 2.89 -12.59 -5.51
N GLY A 86 2.45 -12.11 -6.66
CA GLY A 86 3.12 -12.30 -7.94
C GLY A 86 2.55 -11.37 -8.98
N VAL A 87 3.18 -11.30 -10.14
CA VAL A 87 2.75 -10.52 -11.27
C VAL A 87 2.71 -11.35 -12.54
N LEU A 88 1.59 -11.29 -13.26
CA LEU A 88 1.42 -11.95 -14.55
C LEU A 88 2.24 -11.20 -15.61
N LEU A 89 3.25 -11.85 -16.20
CA LEU A 89 4.10 -11.28 -17.25
C LEU A 89 3.62 -11.63 -18.67
N SER A 90 3.00 -12.79 -18.82
CA SER A 90 2.38 -13.26 -20.05
C SER A 90 1.18 -14.15 -19.72
N ALA A 91 0.43 -14.60 -20.70
CA ALA A 91 -0.70 -15.51 -20.42
C ALA A 91 -0.30 -16.78 -19.66
N GLN A 92 0.98 -17.16 -19.65
CA GLN A 92 1.42 -18.44 -19.10
C GLN A 92 2.52 -18.31 -18.04
N TRP A 93 2.98 -17.08 -17.73
CA TRP A 93 4.09 -16.88 -16.80
C TRP A 93 3.78 -15.84 -15.74
N VAL A 94 4.06 -16.21 -14.49
CA VAL A 94 3.97 -15.33 -13.32
C VAL A 94 5.36 -15.17 -12.72
N LEU A 95 5.74 -13.92 -12.43
CA LEU A 95 6.95 -13.58 -11.69
C LEU A 95 6.61 -13.43 -10.22
N SER A 96 7.44 -13.99 -9.35
CA SER A 96 7.36 -13.90 -7.88
C SER A 96 8.77 -13.88 -7.29
N ALA A 97 8.91 -14.09 -5.98
CA ALA A 97 10.19 -14.18 -5.27
C ALA A 97 10.59 -15.62 -4.99
N ALA A 98 11.89 -15.93 -5.06
CA ALA A 98 12.40 -17.29 -4.86
C ALA A 98 12.18 -17.79 -3.43
N HIS A 99 12.40 -16.94 -2.42
CA HIS A 99 12.20 -17.30 -1.01
C HIS A 99 10.78 -17.77 -0.69
N CYS A 100 9.80 -17.46 -1.54
CA CYS A 100 8.42 -17.90 -1.34
C CYS A 100 8.26 -19.42 -1.36
N LEU A 101 9.15 -20.13 -2.04
CA LEU A 101 9.07 -21.59 -2.17
C LEU A 101 10.20 -22.34 -1.45
N GLU A 102 11.14 -21.65 -0.82
CA GLU A 102 12.29 -22.29 -0.16
C GLU A 102 11.88 -23.27 0.96
N GLU A 103 10.85 -22.90 1.72
CA GLU A 103 10.32 -23.71 2.82
C GLU A 103 8.89 -24.21 2.53
N ALA A 104 8.43 -24.08 1.29
CA ALA A 104 7.05 -24.44 0.94
C ALA A 104 6.91 -25.91 0.63
N GLU A 105 6.25 -26.65 1.51
CA GLU A 105 5.81 -28.00 1.27
C GLU A 105 4.35 -28.02 0.82
N GLY A 106 4.03 -28.73 -0.28
CA GLY A 106 2.68 -28.83 -0.80
C GLY A 106 2.53 -28.43 -2.26
N LYS A 107 1.30 -28.35 -2.72
CA LYS A 107 0.95 -28.08 -4.10
C LYS A 107 0.99 -26.59 -4.38
N VAL A 108 1.94 -26.17 -5.19
CA VAL A 108 2.08 -24.75 -5.61
C VAL A 108 1.01 -24.42 -6.66
N GLN A 109 0.30 -23.33 -6.43
CA GLN A 109 -0.81 -22.87 -7.26
C GLN A 109 -0.72 -21.35 -7.45
N VAL A 110 -1.35 -20.85 -8.51
CA VAL A 110 -1.49 -19.41 -8.79
C VAL A 110 -2.97 -19.09 -8.97
N LEU A 111 -3.48 -18.19 -8.15
CA LEU A 111 -4.82 -17.63 -8.29
C LEU A 111 -4.73 -16.30 -9.04
N LEU A 112 -5.43 -16.20 -10.18
CA LEU A 112 -5.57 -14.99 -10.99
C LEU A 112 -7.01 -14.47 -10.95
N GLY A 113 -7.17 -13.17 -11.28
CA GLY A 113 -8.48 -12.52 -11.40
C GLY A 113 -9.23 -12.33 -10.09
N ALA A 114 -8.53 -12.40 -8.93
CA ALA A 114 -9.11 -12.25 -7.61
C ALA A 114 -9.00 -10.82 -7.10
N HIS A 115 -10.08 -10.33 -6.48
CA HIS A 115 -10.04 -9.22 -5.53
C HIS A 115 -10.10 -9.77 -4.10
N SER A 116 -11.05 -10.64 -3.81
CA SER A 116 -11.16 -11.39 -2.55
C SER A 116 -10.56 -12.78 -2.69
N LEU A 117 -9.79 -13.22 -1.69
CA LEU A 117 -9.25 -14.58 -1.68
C LEU A 117 -10.33 -15.63 -1.41
N SER A 118 -11.31 -15.32 -0.53
CA SER A 118 -12.33 -16.29 -0.09
C SER A 118 -13.62 -16.23 -0.90
N GLN A 119 -14.09 -15.04 -1.31
CA GLN A 119 -15.37 -14.88 -1.98
C GLN A 119 -15.31 -15.42 -3.42
N PRO A 120 -16.38 -16.03 -3.94
CA PRO A 120 -16.45 -16.41 -5.34
C PRO A 120 -16.53 -15.16 -6.23
N GLU A 121 -15.75 -15.14 -7.31
CA GLU A 121 -15.74 -14.10 -8.32
C GLU A 121 -15.68 -14.74 -9.71
N PRO A 122 -16.45 -14.26 -10.72
CA PRO A 122 -16.49 -14.87 -12.05
C PRO A 122 -15.12 -14.89 -12.76
N SER A 123 -14.26 -13.92 -12.42
CA SER A 123 -12.91 -13.78 -12.99
C SER A 123 -11.87 -14.69 -12.35
N LYS A 124 -12.13 -15.24 -11.15
CA LYS A 124 -11.16 -16.06 -10.43
C LYS A 124 -10.89 -17.37 -11.13
N ARG A 125 -9.61 -17.68 -11.30
CA ARG A 125 -9.13 -18.98 -11.79
C ARG A 125 -7.91 -19.41 -10.99
N LEU A 126 -7.93 -20.63 -10.50
CA LEU A 126 -6.83 -21.26 -9.78
C LEU A 126 -6.11 -22.22 -10.73
N TYR A 127 -4.85 -21.95 -10.99
CA TYR A 127 -3.97 -22.76 -11.84
C TYR A 127 -2.98 -23.53 -10.98
N ASN A 128 -2.75 -24.79 -11.29
CA ASN A 128 -1.60 -25.50 -10.74
C ASN A 128 -0.34 -25.01 -11.44
N VAL A 129 0.78 -24.94 -10.73
CA VAL A 129 2.06 -24.60 -11.36
C VAL A 129 2.62 -25.87 -12.02
N SER A 130 2.93 -25.78 -13.32
CA SER A 130 3.56 -26.88 -14.06
C SER A 130 5.09 -26.89 -13.90
N ARG A 131 5.67 -25.69 -13.71
CA ARG A 131 7.11 -25.52 -13.54
C ARG A 131 7.42 -24.29 -12.71
N ALA A 132 8.31 -24.43 -11.73
CA ALA A 132 8.89 -23.35 -10.95
C ALA A 132 10.38 -23.22 -11.32
N VAL A 133 10.80 -21.99 -11.66
CA VAL A 133 12.17 -21.69 -12.10
C VAL A 133 12.69 -20.54 -11.23
N PRO A 134 13.36 -20.83 -10.09
CA PRO A 134 14.05 -19.82 -9.32
C PRO A 134 15.26 -19.31 -10.11
N HIS A 135 15.71 -18.11 -9.80
CA HIS A 135 16.99 -17.62 -10.34
C HIS A 135 18.12 -18.53 -9.85
N PRO A 136 19.07 -18.91 -10.70
CA PRO A 136 20.12 -19.89 -10.34
C PRO A 136 21.00 -19.46 -9.16
N ASP A 137 21.15 -18.14 -8.97
CA ASP A 137 21.97 -17.56 -7.89
C ASP A 137 21.12 -17.15 -6.67
N SER A 138 19.82 -17.44 -6.64
CA SER A 138 18.98 -17.26 -5.44
C SER A 138 19.27 -18.32 -4.40
N GLY A 139 19.09 -18.01 -3.12
CA GLY A 139 19.29 -18.97 -2.05
C GLY A 139 18.98 -18.41 -0.66
N PRO A 140 18.88 -19.29 0.34
CA PRO A 140 18.42 -18.93 1.69
C PRO A 140 19.38 -17.99 2.44
N ASP A 141 20.64 -17.96 2.04
CA ASP A 141 21.66 -17.14 2.71
C ASP A 141 21.81 -15.74 2.08
N THR A 142 21.04 -15.42 1.07
CA THR A 142 21.12 -14.13 0.37
C THR A 142 19.73 -13.54 0.13
N ILE A 143 19.63 -12.21 0.17
CA ILE A 143 18.46 -11.46 -0.29
C ILE A 143 18.61 -11.00 -1.74
N ASP A 144 19.75 -11.29 -2.37
CA ASP A 144 20.02 -10.98 -3.78
C ASP A 144 19.46 -12.06 -4.69
N HIS A 145 19.25 -11.73 -5.95
CA HIS A 145 18.73 -12.65 -6.96
C HIS A 145 17.37 -13.31 -6.62
N ASP A 146 16.61 -12.73 -5.71
CA ASP A 146 15.37 -13.29 -5.18
C ASP A 146 14.21 -13.18 -6.18
N LEU A 147 14.27 -13.97 -7.25
CA LEU A 147 13.25 -14.05 -8.30
C LEU A 147 12.87 -15.51 -8.60
N LEU A 148 11.59 -15.68 -8.90
CA LEU A 148 10.98 -16.95 -9.27
C LEU A 148 10.04 -16.77 -10.46
N LEU A 149 10.19 -17.59 -11.48
CA LEU A 149 9.22 -17.70 -12.58
C LEU A 149 8.37 -18.95 -12.42
N LEU A 150 7.06 -18.79 -12.45
CA LEU A 150 6.07 -19.86 -12.35
C LEU A 150 5.37 -20.00 -13.69
N GLN A 151 5.43 -21.20 -14.28
CA GLN A 151 4.73 -21.53 -15.51
C GLN A 151 3.38 -22.17 -15.21
N LEU A 152 2.35 -21.62 -15.82
CA LEU A 152 1.02 -22.23 -15.80
C LEU A 152 0.94 -23.38 -16.80
N PRO A 153 0.13 -24.43 -16.56
CA PRO A 153 0.04 -25.59 -17.44
C PRO A 153 -0.60 -25.24 -18.80
N GLU A 154 -1.42 -24.19 -18.80
CA GLU A 154 -2.12 -23.67 -19.97
C GLU A 154 -2.17 -22.12 -19.89
N PRO A 155 -2.35 -21.44 -21.02
CA PRO A 155 -2.50 -19.98 -21.00
C PRO A 155 -3.71 -19.54 -20.16
N ALA A 156 -3.52 -18.59 -19.29
CA ALA A 156 -4.59 -17.97 -18.52
C ALA A 156 -5.60 -17.28 -19.47
N ALA A 157 -6.87 -17.39 -19.13
CA ALA A 157 -7.94 -16.68 -19.83
C ALA A 157 -7.81 -15.18 -19.56
N LEU A 158 -7.27 -14.44 -20.53
CA LEU A 158 -7.09 -12.99 -20.43
C LEU A 158 -8.42 -12.24 -20.58
N GLY A 159 -8.52 -11.11 -19.90
CA GLY A 159 -9.71 -10.28 -19.91
C GLY A 159 -9.55 -9.05 -19.02
N PRO A 160 -10.62 -8.32 -18.71
CA PRO A 160 -10.54 -7.10 -17.92
C PRO A 160 -9.89 -7.30 -16.53
N ALA A 161 -10.14 -8.45 -15.91
CA ALA A 161 -9.64 -8.78 -14.57
C ALA A 161 -8.34 -9.63 -14.57
N VAL A 162 -7.86 -10.07 -15.73
CA VAL A 162 -6.63 -10.86 -15.89
C VAL A 162 -5.85 -10.34 -17.09
N ARG A 163 -4.79 -9.57 -16.85
CA ARG A 163 -3.98 -8.95 -17.92
C ARG A 163 -2.51 -8.90 -17.51
N PRO A 164 -1.60 -9.31 -18.38
CA PRO A 164 -0.17 -9.16 -18.12
C PRO A 164 0.26 -7.70 -17.97
N LEU A 165 1.32 -7.49 -17.18
CA LEU A 165 1.96 -6.19 -17.02
C LEU A 165 3.39 -6.25 -17.60
N PRO A 166 3.80 -5.25 -18.42
CA PRO A 166 5.16 -5.20 -18.93
C PRO A 166 6.16 -4.95 -17.78
N LEU A 167 7.35 -5.54 -17.90
CA LEU A 167 8.45 -5.27 -16.99
C LEU A 167 9.43 -4.26 -17.61
N GLN A 168 10.14 -3.55 -16.73
CA GLN A 168 11.23 -2.65 -17.15
C GLN A 168 12.39 -3.46 -17.75
N ARG A 169 12.89 -3.02 -18.90
CA ARG A 169 13.99 -3.68 -19.63
C ARG A 169 15.25 -2.83 -19.73
N GLU A 170 15.12 -1.51 -19.57
CA GLU A 170 16.28 -0.63 -19.48
C GLU A 170 16.94 -0.78 -18.12
N ASP A 171 18.21 -1.12 -18.09
CA ASP A 171 19.00 -1.24 -16.87
C ASP A 171 19.36 0.14 -16.29
N ARG A 172 18.37 0.85 -15.83
CA ARG A 172 18.45 2.16 -15.17
C ARG A 172 17.78 2.14 -13.82
N ASP A 173 18.27 2.96 -12.92
CA ASP A 173 17.57 3.17 -11.64
C ASP A 173 16.33 4.05 -11.82
N VAL A 174 15.31 3.75 -11.06
CA VAL A 174 14.13 4.62 -10.93
C VAL A 174 14.53 5.85 -10.15
N ALA A 175 14.17 7.03 -10.65
CA ALA A 175 14.50 8.29 -9.99
C ALA A 175 13.96 8.34 -8.54
N PRO A 176 14.78 8.79 -7.57
CA PRO A 176 14.33 8.99 -6.20
C PRO A 176 13.11 9.90 -6.12
N GLY A 177 12.19 9.59 -5.22
CA GLY A 177 10.92 10.31 -5.08
C GLY A 177 9.82 9.88 -6.06
N THR A 178 10.14 9.05 -7.07
CA THR A 178 9.12 8.44 -7.95
C THR A 178 8.10 7.69 -7.12
N LEU A 179 6.81 7.96 -7.37
CA LEU A 179 5.71 7.33 -6.68
C LEU A 179 5.34 6.03 -7.40
N CYS A 180 5.47 4.91 -6.69
CA CYS A 180 5.18 3.57 -7.19
C CYS A 180 4.07 2.92 -6.37
N ASP A 181 3.33 2.02 -6.97
CA ASP A 181 2.22 1.29 -6.35
C ASP A 181 2.66 -0.13 -6.01
N VAL A 182 2.36 -0.57 -4.78
CA VAL A 182 2.51 -1.95 -4.32
C VAL A 182 1.14 -2.46 -3.93
N ALA A 183 0.80 -3.66 -4.35
CA ALA A 183 -0.45 -4.30 -3.99
C ALA A 183 -0.24 -5.75 -3.51
N GLY A 184 -1.14 -6.23 -2.65
CA GLY A 184 -1.06 -7.60 -2.14
C GLY A 184 -2.12 -7.92 -1.08
N TRP A 185 -2.07 -9.16 -0.61
CA TRP A 185 -2.91 -9.70 0.47
C TRP A 185 -2.09 -9.99 1.74
N GLY A 186 -0.93 -9.39 1.85
CA GLY A 186 -0.06 -9.53 3.00
C GLY A 186 -0.60 -8.90 4.28
N VAL A 187 0.16 -9.02 5.35
CA VAL A 187 -0.23 -8.54 6.68
C VAL A 187 -0.47 -7.04 6.70
N VAL A 188 -1.58 -6.64 7.31
CA VAL A 188 -2.08 -5.25 7.35
C VAL A 188 -2.03 -4.62 8.74
N SER A 189 -1.48 -5.33 9.72
CA SER A 189 -1.34 -4.82 11.09
C SER A 189 -0.19 -5.51 11.82
N HIS A 190 0.40 -4.84 12.79
CA HIS A 190 1.42 -5.44 13.66
C HIS A 190 0.92 -6.67 14.44
N ALA A 191 -0.40 -6.86 14.56
CA ALA A 191 -1.02 -8.05 15.15
C ALA A 191 -1.12 -9.24 14.17
N GLY A 192 -0.54 -9.15 12.98
CA GLY A 192 -0.51 -10.24 11.99
C GLY A 192 -1.81 -10.45 11.21
N ARG A 193 -2.76 -9.51 11.25
CA ARG A 193 -4.03 -9.64 10.52
C ARG A 193 -3.79 -9.60 9.01
N ARG A 194 -4.33 -10.60 8.30
CA ARG A 194 -4.34 -10.67 6.83
C ARG A 194 -5.70 -10.22 6.29
N PRO A 195 -5.73 -9.44 5.20
CA PRO A 195 -6.95 -9.04 4.54
C PRO A 195 -7.44 -10.16 3.62
N ASP A 196 -8.76 -10.22 3.42
CA ASP A 196 -9.35 -11.08 2.39
C ASP A 196 -9.29 -10.41 1.01
N ARG A 197 -9.45 -9.09 0.97
CA ARG A 197 -9.49 -8.29 -0.26
C ARG A 197 -8.15 -7.65 -0.55
N LEU A 198 -7.81 -7.54 -1.84
CA LEU A 198 -6.57 -6.92 -2.31
C LEU A 198 -6.42 -5.51 -1.73
N GLN A 199 -5.24 -5.23 -1.23
CA GLN A 199 -4.85 -3.94 -0.70
C GLN A 199 -3.78 -3.31 -1.57
N HIS A 200 -3.60 -1.99 -1.45
CA HIS A 200 -2.49 -1.30 -2.10
C HIS A 200 -1.98 -0.12 -1.28
N VAL A 201 -0.75 0.28 -1.57
CA VAL A 201 -0.12 1.49 -1.04
C VAL A 201 0.78 2.11 -2.09
N ARG A 202 0.87 3.44 -2.08
CA ARG A 202 1.85 4.17 -2.89
C ARG A 202 3.05 4.56 -2.03
N LEU A 203 4.23 4.23 -2.52
CA LEU A 203 5.51 4.43 -1.84
C LEU A 203 6.44 5.22 -2.78
N LYS A 204 7.31 6.06 -2.20
CA LYS A 204 8.33 6.77 -2.96
C LYS A 204 9.61 5.96 -3.01
N VAL A 205 10.22 5.90 -4.18
CA VAL A 205 11.55 5.32 -4.34
C VAL A 205 12.55 6.11 -3.52
N VAL A 206 13.42 5.41 -2.82
CA VAL A 206 14.53 5.95 -2.04
C VAL A 206 15.83 5.73 -2.83
N ASP A 207 16.67 6.74 -2.90
CA ASP A 207 18.01 6.63 -3.47
C ASP A 207 18.82 5.49 -2.80
N ARG A 208 19.51 4.68 -3.62
CA ARG A 208 20.27 3.52 -3.14
C ARG A 208 21.38 3.91 -2.15
N ALA A 209 22.07 5.04 -2.38
CA ALA A 209 23.09 5.53 -1.46
C ALA A 209 22.49 5.86 -0.11
N THR A 210 21.34 6.54 -0.09
CA THR A 210 20.57 6.82 1.14
C THR A 210 20.12 5.53 1.81
N CYS A 211 19.61 4.56 1.02
CA CYS A 211 19.17 3.27 1.54
C CYS A 211 20.31 2.46 2.19
N ASN A 212 21.53 2.65 1.71
CA ASN A 212 22.75 2.02 2.24
C ASN A 212 23.40 2.77 3.41
N LEU A 213 22.83 3.87 3.89
CA LEU A 213 23.31 4.52 5.08
C LEU A 213 23.16 3.62 6.32
N ARG A 214 24.01 3.82 7.31
CA ARG A 214 24.09 3.03 8.55
C ARG A 214 22.77 2.88 9.33
N PRO A 215 21.91 3.92 9.46
CA PRO A 215 20.62 3.72 10.14
C PRO A 215 19.65 2.85 9.33
N HIS A 216 19.89 2.64 8.03
CA HIS A 216 19.05 1.84 7.12
C HIS A 216 19.64 0.44 6.92
N HIS A 217 20.20 0.17 5.75
CA HIS A 217 20.64 -1.19 5.38
C HIS A 217 22.16 -1.39 5.40
N ASP A 218 22.93 -0.37 5.78
CA ASP A 218 24.39 -0.45 6.05
C ASP A 218 25.19 -1.15 4.95
N GLY A 219 24.97 -0.75 3.68
CA GLY A 219 25.66 -1.30 2.53
C GLY A 219 25.09 -2.59 1.95
N ALA A 220 24.02 -3.15 2.53
CA ALA A 220 23.47 -4.43 2.07
C ALA A 220 22.66 -4.37 0.77
N VAL A 221 22.28 -3.16 0.30
CA VAL A 221 21.48 -2.99 -0.91
C VAL A 221 22.40 -2.92 -2.13
N THR A 222 22.38 -3.97 -2.93
CA THR A 222 23.20 -4.09 -4.15
C THR A 222 22.60 -3.28 -5.30
N LYS A 223 23.31 -3.24 -6.45
CA LYS A 223 22.77 -2.61 -7.67
C LYS A 223 21.62 -3.40 -8.31
N GLN A 224 21.46 -4.67 -7.94
CA GLN A 224 20.33 -5.50 -8.33
C GLN A 224 19.07 -5.25 -7.49
N MET A 225 19.16 -4.39 -6.48
CA MET A 225 18.07 -4.04 -5.59
C MET A 225 17.71 -2.56 -5.69
N MET A 226 16.52 -2.25 -5.28
CA MET A 226 16.01 -0.88 -5.10
C MET A 226 15.22 -0.79 -3.80
N CYS A 227 15.03 0.44 -3.31
CA CYS A 227 14.31 0.70 -2.08
C CYS A 227 13.13 1.62 -2.29
N ALA A 228 12.10 1.43 -1.47
CA ALA A 228 11.03 2.40 -1.32
C ALA A 228 10.80 2.72 0.16
N GLU A 229 10.23 3.92 0.42
CA GLU A 229 9.96 4.40 1.77
C GLU A 229 9.04 3.44 2.54
N SER A 230 9.25 3.35 3.88
CA SER A 230 8.46 2.50 4.77
C SER A 230 7.91 3.24 6.00
N ASN A 231 7.67 4.55 5.90
CA ASN A 231 7.17 5.34 7.01
C ASN A 231 5.68 5.05 7.30
N ARG A 232 5.41 4.09 8.21
CA ARG A 232 4.07 3.57 8.56
C ARG A 232 3.27 3.03 7.37
N ARG A 233 3.94 2.89 6.22
CA ARG A 233 3.41 2.35 4.97
C ARG A 233 4.46 1.39 4.44
N ASP A 234 4.09 0.16 4.16
CA ASP A 234 5.08 -0.83 3.72
C ASP A 234 4.40 -2.04 3.10
N SER A 235 5.13 -2.74 2.23
CA SER A 235 4.87 -4.15 1.96
C SER A 235 5.24 -4.98 3.20
N CYS A 236 4.51 -6.06 3.44
CA CYS A 236 4.68 -6.85 4.64
C CYS A 236 4.59 -8.34 4.32
N LYS A 237 4.74 -9.19 5.35
CA LYS A 237 4.69 -10.65 5.20
C LYS A 237 3.44 -11.11 4.42
N GLY A 238 3.66 -11.76 3.29
CA GLY A 238 2.64 -12.18 2.33
C GLY A 238 2.49 -11.26 1.11
N ASP A 239 3.11 -10.06 1.09
CA ASP A 239 3.25 -9.25 -0.11
C ASP A 239 4.51 -9.61 -0.91
N SER A 240 5.42 -10.40 -0.33
CA SER A 240 6.62 -10.96 -0.98
C SER A 240 6.29 -11.52 -2.37
N GLY A 241 7.14 -11.26 -3.35
CA GLY A 241 6.91 -11.67 -4.74
C GLY A 241 5.96 -10.77 -5.52
N GLY A 242 5.19 -9.90 -4.85
CA GLY A 242 4.33 -8.93 -5.50
C GLY A 242 5.11 -7.82 -6.20
N PRO A 243 4.50 -7.14 -7.21
CA PRO A 243 5.19 -6.12 -7.99
C PRO A 243 5.23 -4.76 -7.30
N LEU A 244 6.34 -4.05 -7.48
CA LEU A 244 6.45 -2.60 -7.34
C LEU A 244 6.28 -1.99 -8.74
N VAL A 245 5.17 -1.27 -8.94
CA VAL A 245 4.77 -0.74 -10.24
C VAL A 245 4.97 0.77 -10.28
N CYS A 246 5.80 1.25 -11.20
CA CYS A 246 6.04 2.67 -11.40
C CYS A 246 5.73 3.03 -12.86
N GLY A 247 4.87 4.02 -13.07
CA GLY A 247 4.53 4.45 -14.44
C GLY A 247 3.91 3.37 -15.32
N GLY A 248 3.26 2.35 -14.73
CA GLY A 248 2.58 1.28 -15.48
C GLY A 248 3.49 0.12 -15.91
N VAL A 249 4.72 0.05 -15.42
CA VAL A 249 5.65 -1.07 -15.63
C VAL A 249 6.12 -1.67 -14.30
N VAL A 250 6.47 -2.94 -14.29
CA VAL A 250 7.09 -3.58 -13.14
C VAL A 250 8.54 -3.14 -13.06
N GLU A 251 8.91 -2.44 -12.01
CA GLU A 251 10.29 -2.01 -11.74
C GLU A 251 10.96 -2.91 -10.70
N GLY A 252 10.19 -3.45 -9.76
CA GLY A 252 10.71 -4.30 -8.71
C GLY A 252 9.76 -5.40 -8.28
N VAL A 253 10.31 -6.38 -7.58
CA VAL A 253 9.57 -7.45 -6.91
C VAL A 253 9.84 -7.36 -5.42
N VAL A 254 8.80 -7.40 -4.61
CA VAL A 254 8.94 -7.40 -3.14
C VAL A 254 9.79 -8.59 -2.70
N THR A 255 10.94 -8.31 -2.15
CA THR A 255 11.84 -9.31 -1.57
C THR A 255 11.84 -9.23 -0.04
N SER A 256 12.95 -9.43 0.58
CA SER A 256 13.06 -9.36 2.03
C SER A 256 12.93 -7.92 2.52
N GLY A 257 12.01 -7.69 3.41
CA GLY A 257 11.87 -6.44 4.12
C GLY A 257 12.43 -6.51 5.55
N SER A 258 12.27 -5.42 6.30
CA SER A 258 12.49 -5.42 7.74
C SER A 258 11.57 -6.44 8.41
N ARG A 259 12.05 -7.11 9.47
CA ARG A 259 11.20 -7.95 10.33
C ARG A 259 10.01 -7.20 10.93
N VAL A 260 10.08 -5.86 10.92
CA VAL A 260 9.03 -4.94 11.38
C VAL A 260 8.63 -4.05 10.22
N CYS A 261 7.47 -4.31 9.64
CA CYS A 261 6.93 -3.52 8.53
C CYS A 261 6.60 -2.08 8.98
N GLY A 262 6.77 -1.10 8.07
CA GLY A 262 6.50 0.31 8.34
C GLY A 262 7.54 1.01 9.22
N ASN A 263 8.70 0.42 9.38
CA ASN A 263 9.82 1.03 10.09
C ASN A 263 10.55 2.02 9.17
N PHE A 264 10.39 3.32 9.42
CA PHE A 264 11.03 4.37 8.61
C PHE A 264 12.57 4.28 8.54
N LYS A 265 13.20 3.60 9.52
CA LYS A 265 14.65 3.33 9.51
C LYS A 265 15.05 2.16 8.61
N LYS A 266 14.09 1.41 8.10
CA LYS A 266 14.32 0.23 7.26
C LYS A 266 13.41 0.30 6.03
N PRO A 267 13.76 1.10 4.99
CA PRO A 267 13.04 1.11 3.73
C PRO A 267 12.81 -0.30 3.19
N GLY A 268 11.69 -0.54 2.53
CA GLY A 268 11.40 -1.81 1.88
C GLY A 268 12.42 -2.07 0.77
N ILE A 269 12.88 -3.33 0.63
CA ILE A 269 13.81 -3.77 -0.42
C ILE A 269 13.03 -4.53 -1.48
N TYR A 270 13.37 -4.27 -2.74
CA TYR A 270 12.76 -4.85 -3.92
C TYR A 270 13.86 -5.31 -4.86
N THR A 271 13.74 -6.52 -5.42
CA THR A 271 14.63 -6.99 -6.49
C THR A 271 14.32 -6.21 -7.76
N ARG A 272 15.29 -5.52 -8.33
CA ARG A 272 15.16 -4.67 -9.52
C ARG A 272 15.07 -5.51 -10.79
N VAL A 273 13.89 -5.61 -11.40
CA VAL A 273 13.62 -6.55 -12.50
C VAL A 273 14.44 -6.28 -13.75
N ALA A 274 14.78 -5.03 -14.01
CA ALA A 274 15.60 -4.65 -15.19
C ALA A 274 16.96 -5.36 -15.21
N SER A 275 17.56 -5.58 -14.04
CA SER A 275 18.84 -6.32 -13.93
C SER A 275 18.74 -7.79 -14.37
N TYR A 276 17.53 -8.32 -14.44
CA TYR A 276 17.24 -9.74 -14.74
C TYR A 276 16.45 -9.93 -16.04
N ALA A 277 16.24 -8.87 -16.82
CA ALA A 277 15.43 -8.94 -18.04
C ALA A 277 15.91 -10.02 -19.01
N ALA A 278 17.23 -10.16 -19.19
CA ALA A 278 17.81 -11.18 -20.07
C ALA A 278 17.53 -12.61 -19.57
N TRP A 279 17.64 -12.86 -18.27
CA TRP A 279 17.31 -14.16 -17.68
C TRP A 279 15.81 -14.46 -17.81
N ILE A 280 14.96 -13.51 -17.46
CA ILE A 280 13.50 -13.66 -17.58
C ILE A 280 13.15 -14.02 -19.03
N ASP A 281 13.64 -13.26 -19.99
CA ASP A 281 13.37 -13.51 -21.42
C ASP A 281 13.88 -14.87 -21.89
N SER A 282 15.01 -15.33 -21.36
CA SER A 282 15.56 -16.65 -21.71
C SER A 282 14.65 -17.78 -21.22
N VAL A 283 14.09 -17.65 -20.01
CA VAL A 283 13.18 -18.64 -19.42
C VAL A 283 11.85 -18.65 -20.17
N LEU A 284 11.27 -17.46 -20.44
CA LEU A 284 10.00 -17.33 -21.16
C LEU A 284 10.09 -17.95 -22.56
N ARG A 285 11.19 -17.71 -23.30
CA ARG A 285 11.40 -18.31 -24.65
C ARG A 285 11.53 -19.83 -24.60
N LYS A 286 12.29 -20.37 -23.64
CA LYS A 286 12.44 -21.84 -23.48
C LYS A 286 11.13 -22.52 -23.13
N GLY A 287 10.29 -21.88 -22.32
CA GLY A 287 8.98 -22.40 -21.98
C GLY A 287 7.94 -22.31 -23.10
N ALA A 288 8.13 -21.45 -24.08
CA ALA A 288 7.28 -21.37 -25.27
C ALA A 288 7.62 -22.42 -26.34
N ALA A 289 8.81 -23.04 -26.24
CA ALA A 289 9.29 -24.05 -27.19
C ALA A 289 9.12 -25.50 -26.70
N ALA A 290 8.62 -25.67 -25.48
CA ALA A 290 8.33 -26.97 -24.87
C ALA A 290 6.82 -27.25 -24.86
#